data_758f2a3e09beb75443b92d77f7b96608
#
_entry.id   758f2a3e09beb75443b92d77f7b96608
#
_cell.length_a   1.000
_cell.length_b   1.000
_cell.length_c   1.000
_cell.angle_alpha   90.00
_cell.angle_beta   90.00
_cell.angle_gamma   90.00
#
_symmetry.space_group_name_H-M   'P 1'
#
loop_
_entity.id
_entity.type
_entity.pdbx_description
1 polymer ?
#
loop_
_entity_poly.entity_id
_entity_poly.type
_entity_poly.pdbx_seq_one_letter_code
_entity_poly.pdbx_strand_id
1 'polypeptide(L)' 'MKGYTEITLKTVYQPDDEFNTDVTIRCNRPDYDIYEFIDMVIKPALLAIGFQPKTIADYFGD' A
#
# COMPACT_ATOMS: atom_id res chain seq x y z
N MET A 1 -2.74 -23.60 8.10
CA MET A 1 -2.91 -23.16 6.72
C MET A 1 -1.83 -22.19 6.33
N LYS A 2 -1.27 -22.36 5.17
CA LYS A 2 -0.24 -21.46 4.68
C LYS A 2 -0.84 -20.54 3.61
N GLY A 3 -0.50 -19.28 3.70
CA GLY A 3 -0.97 -18.31 2.74
C GLY A 3 -0.35 -16.96 2.98
N TYR A 4 -0.66 -16.02 2.12
CA TYR A 4 -0.15 -14.68 2.24
C TYR A 4 -1.08 -13.70 1.54
N THR A 5 -0.91 -12.43 1.89
CA THR A 5 -1.58 -11.33 1.22
C THR A 5 -0.53 -10.48 0.54
N GLU A 6 -0.77 -10.14 -0.70
CA GLU A 6 0.16 -9.32 -1.46
C GLU A 6 -0.62 -8.23 -2.19
N ILE A 7 -0.08 -7.01 -2.15
CA ILE A 7 -0.66 -5.90 -2.88
C ILE A 7 0.45 -5.21 -3.66
N THR A 8 0.14 -4.82 -4.88
CA THR A 8 1.06 -4.07 -5.72
C THR A 8 0.42 -2.76 -6.13
N LEU A 9 1.12 -1.66 -5.89
CA LEU A 9 0.72 -0.35 -6.36
C LEU A 9 1.71 0.10 -7.42
N LYS A 10 1.17 0.63 -8.50
CA LYS A 10 2.00 1.02 -9.62
C LYS A 10 1.54 2.38 -10.14
N THR A 11 2.47 3.31 -10.24
CA THR A 11 2.19 4.58 -10.90
C THR A 11 2.96 4.61 -12.21
N VAL A 12 2.27 4.99 -13.26
CA VAL A 12 2.88 5.09 -14.58
C VAL A 12 2.69 6.51 -15.06
N TYR A 13 3.79 7.19 -15.31
CA TYR A 13 3.78 8.56 -15.79
C TYR A 13 4.27 8.59 -17.23
N GLN A 14 3.37 8.89 -18.11
CA GLN A 14 3.71 8.93 -19.52
C GLN A 14 3.78 10.37 -20.00
N PRO A 15 4.66 10.62 -20.96
CA PRO A 15 5.52 9.67 -21.68
C PRO A 15 6.86 9.35 -21.00
N ASP A 16 7.09 9.88 -19.81
CA ASP A 16 8.40 9.80 -19.17
C ASP A 16 8.44 8.68 -18.14
N ASP A 17 9.13 7.59 -18.48
CA ASP A 17 9.21 6.42 -17.62
C ASP A 17 10.05 6.62 -16.37
N GLU A 18 10.77 7.72 -16.27
CA GLU A 18 11.64 7.96 -15.13
C GLU A 18 10.87 8.15 -13.83
N PHE A 19 9.59 8.48 -13.93
CA PHE A 19 8.77 8.75 -12.76
C PHE A 19 7.84 7.62 -12.38
N ASN A 20 8.02 6.47 -13.02
CA ASN A 20 7.22 5.30 -12.68
C ASN A 20 7.67 4.73 -11.36
N THR A 21 6.70 4.31 -10.55
CA THR A 21 6.97 3.74 -9.24
C THR A 21 6.18 2.45 -9.06
N ASP A 22 6.86 1.40 -8.64
CA ASP A 22 6.24 0.12 -8.32
C ASP A 22 6.52 -0.20 -6.85
N VAL A 23 5.45 -0.51 -6.11
CA VAL A 23 5.57 -0.91 -4.71
C VAL A 23 4.80 -2.19 -4.52
N THR A 24 5.46 -3.21 -3.97
CA THR A 24 4.82 -4.46 -3.64
C THR A 24 5.01 -4.73 -2.16
N ILE A 25 3.91 -5.01 -1.47
CA ILE A 25 3.93 -5.35 -0.05
C ILE A 25 3.33 -6.74 0.11
N ARG A 26 4.06 -7.59 0.81
CA ARG A 26 3.65 -8.96 1.04
C ARG A 26 3.65 -9.23 2.54
N CYS A 27 2.51 -9.72 3.01
CA CYS A 27 2.35 -10.08 4.42
C CYS A 27 2.03 -11.56 4.51
N ASN A 28 2.62 -12.22 5.51
CA ASN A 28 2.49 -13.67 5.65
C ASN A 28 1.21 -14.07 6.37
N ARG A 29 0.12 -13.41 6.02
CA ARG A 29 -1.22 -13.70 6.54
C ARG A 29 -2.21 -13.69 5.39
N PRO A 30 -3.06 -14.70 5.28
CA PRO A 30 -4.05 -14.72 4.21
C PRO A 30 -5.37 -14.06 4.58
N ASP A 31 -5.60 -13.78 5.85
CA ASP A 31 -6.89 -13.23 6.30
C ASP A 31 -6.70 -11.98 7.15
N TYR A 32 -7.46 -10.97 6.80
CA TYR A 32 -7.48 -9.68 7.50
C TYR A 32 -8.93 -9.22 7.57
N ASP A 33 -9.31 -8.57 8.68
CA ASP A 33 -10.52 -7.77 8.60
C ASP A 33 -10.17 -6.42 7.93
N ILE A 34 -11.18 -5.61 7.68
CA ILE A 34 -10.96 -4.38 6.91
C ILE A 34 -10.03 -3.42 7.65
N TYR A 35 -10.11 -3.36 8.96
CA TYR A 35 -9.27 -2.45 9.73
C TYR A 35 -7.83 -2.89 9.73
N GLU A 36 -7.59 -4.17 9.92
CA GLU A 36 -6.24 -4.71 9.86
C GLU A 36 -5.64 -4.55 8.46
N PHE A 37 -6.45 -4.80 7.44
CA PHE A 37 -5.97 -4.67 6.08
C PHE A 37 -5.51 -3.24 5.79
N ILE A 38 -6.31 -2.27 6.19
CA ILE A 38 -5.96 -0.87 5.99
C ILE A 38 -4.68 -0.52 6.76
N ASP A 39 -4.61 -0.89 8.04
CA ASP A 39 -3.48 -0.51 8.88
C ASP A 39 -2.18 -1.21 8.49
N MET A 40 -2.25 -2.48 8.14
CA MET A 40 -1.06 -3.29 7.96
C MET A 40 -0.62 -3.39 6.51
N VAL A 41 -1.51 -3.15 5.57
CA VAL A 41 -1.20 -3.32 4.14
C VAL A 41 -1.36 -2.01 3.40
N ILE A 42 -2.53 -1.38 3.49
CA ILE A 42 -2.83 -0.20 2.67
C ILE A 42 -2.01 1.01 3.09
N LYS A 43 -2.01 1.34 4.38
CA LYS A 43 -1.27 2.51 4.85
C LYS A 43 0.23 2.40 4.60
N PRO A 44 0.88 1.27 4.91
CA PRO A 44 2.29 1.13 4.57
C PRO A 44 2.57 1.23 3.08
N ALA A 45 1.68 0.71 2.24
CA ALA A 45 1.84 0.79 0.80
C ALA A 45 1.76 2.23 0.32
N LEU A 46 0.82 3.00 0.86
CA LEU A 46 0.68 4.41 0.49
C LEU A 46 1.90 5.21 0.93
N LEU A 47 2.43 4.94 2.11
CA LEU A 47 3.65 5.60 2.56
C LEU A 47 4.82 5.27 1.64
N ALA A 48 4.93 4.01 1.25
CA ALA A 48 6.03 3.57 0.40
C ALA A 48 5.97 4.20 -0.99
N ILE A 49 4.77 4.44 -1.50
CA ILE A 49 4.62 5.02 -2.84
C ILE A 49 4.76 6.54 -2.83
N GLY A 50 4.79 7.17 -1.66
CA GLY A 50 5.14 8.57 -1.55
C GLY A 50 4.14 9.49 -0.88
N PHE A 51 3.01 8.97 -0.41
CA PHE A 51 2.06 9.82 0.32
C PHE A 51 2.59 10.15 1.70
N GLN A 52 2.28 11.35 2.18
CA GLN A 52 2.72 11.76 3.50
C GLN A 52 1.83 11.14 4.57
N PRO A 53 2.40 10.86 5.77
CA PRO A 53 1.60 10.28 6.85
C PRO A 53 0.39 11.12 7.23
N LYS A 54 0.53 12.43 7.21
CA LYS A 54 -0.58 13.33 7.56
C LYS A 54 -1.73 13.18 6.58
N THR A 55 -1.43 13.07 5.29
CA THR A 55 -2.45 12.89 4.26
C THR A 55 -3.19 11.59 4.46
N ILE A 56 -2.45 10.53 4.77
CA ILE A 56 -3.04 9.22 5.00
C ILE A 56 -3.95 9.26 6.22
N ALA A 57 -3.48 9.88 7.31
CA ALA A 57 -4.26 9.98 8.54
C ALA A 57 -5.55 10.77 8.32
N ASP A 58 -5.51 11.83 7.51
CA ASP A 58 -6.69 12.64 7.22
C ASP A 58 -7.78 11.83 6.56
N TYR A 59 -7.42 10.88 5.71
CA TYR A 59 -8.41 10.08 5.00
C TYR A 59 -8.85 8.85 5.76
N PHE A 60 -7.98 8.27 6.57
CA PHE A 60 -8.29 7.03 7.26
C PHE A 60 -8.61 7.24 8.73
N GLY A 61 -8.67 8.48 9.18
CA GLY A 61 -9.18 8.78 10.50
C GLY A 61 -8.27 8.40 11.64
N ASP A 62 -7.01 8.57 11.45
CA ASP A 62 -6.09 8.16 12.48
C ASP A 62 -5.27 9.34 13.00
#